data_71b2e5f3d119330dfca129a52ac16326
#
_entry.id   71b2e5f3d119330dfca129a52ac16326
#
_cell.length_a   1.000
_cell.length_b   1.000
_cell.length_c   1.000
_cell.angle_alpha   90.00
_cell.angle_beta   90.00
_cell.angle_gamma   90.00
#
_symmetry.space_group_name_H-M   'P 1'
#
loop_
_entity.id
_entity.type
_entity.pdbx_description
1 polymer ?
#
loop_
_entity_poly.entity_id
_entity_poly.type
_entity_poly.pdbx_seq_one_letter_code
_entity_poly.pdbx_strand_id
1 'polypeptide(L)'
;TRRSSDLIRGEYTESVLAYLKRQGLMFDIQPGDMELIKKGSECFDFLGINYYQSACVKAPTPGAARRSKQNNKIGKGGHVVYEVQPDLFEGCKNEFIGDTDFSMPIDPVGLEYVLEDINDRYHIPVMICENGFGAYDKLEKDGSIHDPYRIEYIREHIKAMKAAIANGVKLLGYNPWSAFDLLSTSNGIAKRYGFVYVDRTDDDVKECKRYRKDSFYWYKNVIATNGKNLE
;
A
#
# COMPACT_ATOMS: atom_id res chain seq x y z
N THR A 1 1.01 -8.48 -8.82
CA THR A 1 1.60 -9.84 -8.74
C THR A 1 1.94 -10.45 -10.08
N ARG A 2 1.34 -10.02 -11.20
CA ARG A 2 1.63 -10.59 -12.54
C ARG A 2 3.05 -10.27 -13.04
N ARG A 3 3.61 -9.11 -12.63
CA ARG A 3 4.98 -8.69 -12.99
C ARG A 3 6.08 -9.27 -12.10
N SER A 4 5.72 -9.80 -10.94
CA SER A 4 6.73 -10.34 -10.02
C SER A 4 7.30 -11.69 -10.45
N SER A 5 6.56 -12.48 -11.24
CA SER A 5 7.07 -13.76 -11.74
C SER A 5 8.15 -13.59 -12.80
N ASP A 6 7.95 -12.71 -13.77
CA ASP A 6 8.96 -12.42 -14.79
C ASP A 6 10.21 -11.76 -14.20
N LEU A 7 10.03 -10.82 -13.27
CA LEU A 7 11.15 -10.14 -12.63
C LEU A 7 11.93 -11.05 -11.66
N ILE A 8 11.24 -11.74 -10.73
CA ILE A 8 11.91 -12.45 -9.63
C ILE A 8 12.20 -13.91 -9.99
N ARG A 9 11.30 -14.60 -10.72
CA ARG A 9 11.52 -15.98 -11.17
C ARG A 9 12.24 -16.08 -12.50
N GLY A 10 12.24 -15.00 -13.27
CA GLY A 10 12.82 -14.97 -14.61
C GLY A 10 12.01 -15.76 -15.62
N GLU A 11 10.68 -15.86 -15.43
CA GLU A 11 9.79 -16.58 -16.32
C GLU A 11 8.38 -16.01 -16.33
N TYR A 12 7.70 -16.08 -17.46
CA TYR A 12 6.27 -15.85 -17.54
C TYR A 12 5.53 -17.14 -17.18
N THR A 13 4.60 -17.06 -16.23
CA THR A 13 3.76 -18.21 -15.90
C THR A 13 2.79 -18.52 -17.04
N GLU A 14 2.45 -19.81 -17.22
CA GLU A 14 1.49 -20.24 -18.23
C GLU A 14 0.14 -19.49 -18.12
N SER A 15 -0.32 -19.23 -16.89
CA SER A 15 -1.57 -18.48 -16.66
C SER A 15 -1.51 -17.05 -17.16
N VAL A 16 -0.36 -16.39 -17.05
CA VAL A 16 -0.15 -15.03 -17.58
C VAL A 16 -0.15 -15.05 -19.11
N LEU A 17 0.57 -15.97 -19.73
CA LEU A 17 0.62 -16.10 -21.18
C LEU A 17 -0.76 -16.46 -21.76
N ALA A 18 -1.48 -17.39 -21.13
CA ALA A 18 -2.83 -17.74 -21.52
C ALA A 18 -3.81 -16.54 -21.39
N TYR A 19 -3.69 -15.74 -20.34
CA TYR A 19 -4.48 -14.52 -20.20
C TYR A 19 -4.18 -13.50 -21.30
N LEU A 20 -2.91 -13.20 -21.56
CA LEU A 20 -2.49 -12.26 -22.60
C LEU A 20 -3.00 -12.72 -23.98
N LYS A 21 -2.91 -14.01 -24.26
CA LYS A 21 -3.43 -14.60 -25.51
C LYS A 21 -4.95 -14.38 -25.64
N ARG A 22 -5.74 -14.67 -24.59
CA ARG A 22 -7.19 -14.45 -24.59
C ARG A 22 -7.59 -13.00 -24.80
N GLN A 23 -6.76 -12.06 -24.30
CA GLN A 23 -7.02 -10.62 -24.43
C GLN A 23 -6.49 -10.01 -25.73
N GLY A 24 -5.85 -10.79 -26.60
CA GLY A 24 -5.20 -10.27 -27.81
C GLY A 24 -4.01 -9.34 -27.52
N LEU A 25 -3.37 -9.50 -26.36
CA LEU A 25 -2.26 -8.67 -25.87
C LEU A 25 -0.92 -9.43 -25.89
N MET A 26 -0.83 -10.52 -26.63
CA MET A 26 0.45 -11.23 -26.78
C MET A 26 1.45 -10.34 -27.50
N PHE A 27 2.67 -10.39 -27.03
CA PHE A 27 3.84 -9.74 -27.62
C PHE A 27 4.75 -10.81 -28.26
N ASP A 28 5.60 -10.38 -29.19
CA ASP A 28 6.61 -11.26 -29.78
C ASP A 28 7.71 -11.56 -28.78
N ILE A 29 8.00 -12.83 -28.60
CA ILE A 29 9.14 -13.32 -27.80
C ILE A 29 10.26 -13.66 -28.79
N GLN A 30 11.35 -12.93 -28.72
CA GLN A 30 12.49 -13.16 -29.60
C GLN A 30 13.39 -14.28 -29.06
N PRO A 31 14.16 -14.95 -29.91
CA PRO A 31 15.20 -15.87 -29.47
C PRO A 31 16.16 -15.17 -28.47
N GLY A 32 16.36 -15.75 -27.30
CA GLY A 32 17.22 -15.19 -26.24
C GLY A 32 16.52 -14.36 -25.18
N ASP A 33 15.25 -13.92 -25.41
CA ASP A 33 14.51 -13.11 -24.43
C ASP A 33 14.32 -13.83 -23.08
N MET A 34 13.97 -15.12 -23.13
CA MET A 34 13.70 -15.89 -21.92
C MET A 34 14.99 -16.12 -21.11
N GLU A 35 16.11 -16.36 -21.77
CA GLU A 35 17.44 -16.48 -21.15
C GLU A 35 17.88 -15.16 -20.51
N LEU A 36 17.59 -14.03 -21.18
CA LEU A 36 17.88 -12.71 -20.64
C LEU A 36 17.04 -12.40 -19.39
N ILE A 37 15.74 -12.69 -19.43
CA ILE A 37 14.83 -12.54 -18.27
C ILE A 37 15.29 -13.42 -17.11
N LYS A 38 15.67 -14.68 -17.41
CA LYS A 38 16.19 -15.60 -16.39
C LYS A 38 17.45 -15.06 -15.73
N LYS A 39 18.42 -14.62 -16.52
CA LYS A 39 19.66 -14.01 -16.02
C LYS A 39 19.37 -12.73 -15.22
N GLY A 40 18.42 -11.90 -15.67
CA GLY A 40 18.00 -10.70 -14.95
C GLY A 40 17.42 -11.01 -13.57
N SER A 41 16.68 -12.11 -13.43
CA SER A 41 16.08 -12.50 -12.14
C SER A 41 17.13 -12.89 -11.07
N GLU A 42 18.34 -13.24 -11.45
CA GLU A 42 19.43 -13.59 -10.54
C GLU A 42 20.09 -12.36 -9.90
N CYS A 43 19.74 -11.14 -10.35
CA CYS A 43 20.34 -9.89 -9.88
C CYS A 43 19.56 -9.21 -8.73
N PHE A 44 18.47 -9.80 -8.24
CA PHE A 44 17.66 -9.20 -7.19
C PHE A 44 18.14 -9.56 -5.79
N ASP A 45 18.46 -8.55 -4.99
CA ASP A 45 18.83 -8.72 -3.58
C ASP A 45 17.61 -8.75 -2.65
N PHE A 46 16.57 -7.99 -2.98
CA PHE A 46 15.31 -7.91 -2.21
C PHE A 46 14.15 -7.40 -3.07
N LEU A 47 12.93 -7.59 -2.55
CA LEU A 47 11.71 -7.03 -3.14
C LEU A 47 11.20 -5.86 -2.29
N GLY A 48 11.11 -4.67 -2.91
CA GLY A 48 10.44 -3.52 -2.34
C GLY A 48 8.94 -3.55 -2.62
N ILE A 49 8.10 -3.38 -1.59
CA ILE A 49 6.64 -3.31 -1.73
C ILE A 49 6.07 -2.04 -1.10
N ASN A 50 4.96 -1.55 -1.67
CA ASN A 50 4.11 -0.55 -1.08
C ASN A 50 2.81 -1.23 -0.66
N TYR A 51 2.44 -1.08 0.62
CA TYR A 51 1.20 -1.63 1.14
C TYR A 51 0.38 -0.56 1.84
N TYR A 52 -0.84 -0.33 1.38
CA TYR A 52 -1.77 0.62 2.02
C TYR A 52 -3.10 -0.01 2.38
N GLN A 53 -3.53 -1.00 1.63
CA GLN A 53 -4.86 -1.60 1.76
C GLN A 53 -4.95 -2.92 1.03
N SER A 54 -5.88 -3.77 1.44
CA SER A 54 -6.34 -4.91 0.65
C SER A 54 -7.46 -4.52 -0.32
N ALA A 55 -7.86 -5.43 -1.18
CA ALA A 55 -9.01 -5.28 -2.06
C ALA A 55 -9.94 -6.49 -1.91
N CYS A 56 -11.21 -6.21 -1.69
CA CYS A 56 -12.24 -7.25 -1.70
C CYS A 56 -12.80 -7.39 -3.12
N VAL A 57 -12.92 -8.63 -3.57
CA VAL A 57 -13.42 -8.94 -4.90
C VAL A 57 -14.44 -10.09 -4.84
N LYS A 58 -15.36 -10.08 -5.78
CA LYS A 58 -16.35 -11.13 -6.00
C LYS A 58 -16.35 -11.57 -7.48
N ALA A 59 -17.06 -12.63 -7.79
CA ALA A 59 -17.31 -13.02 -9.17
C ALA A 59 -17.99 -11.86 -9.94
N PRO A 60 -17.61 -11.61 -11.20
CA PRO A 60 -18.21 -10.51 -11.97
C PRO A 60 -19.70 -10.74 -12.16
N THR A 61 -20.49 -9.68 -12.08
CA THR A 61 -21.90 -9.71 -12.47
C THR A 61 -21.99 -9.98 -13.99
N PRO A 62 -22.80 -10.94 -14.45
CA PRO A 62 -22.94 -11.21 -15.87
C PRO A 62 -23.30 -9.94 -16.66
N GLY A 63 -22.56 -9.65 -17.71
CA GLY A 63 -22.74 -8.44 -18.54
C GLY A 63 -22.19 -7.15 -17.94
N ALA A 64 -21.48 -7.22 -16.82
CA ALA A 64 -20.84 -6.03 -16.22
C ALA A 64 -19.78 -5.45 -17.18
N ALA A 65 -19.86 -4.14 -17.41
CA ALA A 65 -18.88 -3.44 -18.23
C ALA A 65 -17.55 -3.21 -17.47
N ARG A 66 -16.44 -3.20 -18.19
CA ARG A 66 -15.13 -2.85 -17.62
C ARG A 66 -15.18 -1.48 -16.98
N ARG A 67 -14.63 -1.37 -15.79
CA ARG A 67 -14.60 -0.13 -15.01
C ARG A 67 -13.30 -0.05 -14.20
N SER A 68 -12.63 1.08 -14.26
CA SER A 68 -11.45 1.34 -13.42
C SER A 68 -11.85 1.80 -12.02
N LYS A 69 -11.06 1.46 -11.01
CA LYS A 69 -11.23 2.01 -9.67
C LYS A 69 -11.08 3.53 -9.71
N GLN A 70 -12.00 4.23 -9.09
CA GLN A 70 -11.89 5.67 -8.86
C GLN A 70 -11.83 5.94 -7.37
N ASN A 71 -10.80 6.66 -6.96
CA ASN A 71 -10.67 7.12 -5.59
C ASN A 71 -11.69 8.22 -5.30
N ASN A 72 -12.12 8.28 -4.04
CA ASN A 72 -12.97 9.36 -3.58
C ASN A 72 -12.22 10.70 -3.62
N LYS A 73 -12.50 11.53 -4.63
CA LYS A 73 -11.86 12.84 -4.79
C LYS A 73 -12.31 13.89 -3.77
N ILE A 74 -13.44 13.66 -3.10
CA ILE A 74 -14.03 14.62 -2.16
C ILE A 74 -13.58 14.33 -0.71
N GLY A 75 -12.95 13.17 -0.46
CA GLY A 75 -12.43 12.79 0.84
C GLY A 75 -13.47 12.50 1.91
N LYS A 76 -14.75 12.56 1.59
CA LYS A 76 -15.83 12.21 2.52
C LYS A 76 -16.43 10.87 2.08
N GLY A 77 -16.46 9.93 2.99
CA GLY A 77 -16.85 8.55 2.74
C GLY A 77 -18.07 8.38 1.83
N GLY A 78 -18.12 7.29 1.11
CA GLY A 78 -19.34 6.81 0.49
C GLY A 78 -19.34 6.60 -1.02
N HIS A 79 -18.41 7.09 -1.80
CA HIS A 79 -18.43 6.88 -3.24
C HIS A 79 -17.11 6.35 -3.79
N VAL A 80 -16.81 5.09 -3.48
CA VAL A 80 -15.76 4.34 -4.18
C VAL A 80 -16.38 3.68 -5.40
N VAL A 81 -15.84 4.00 -6.57
CA VAL A 81 -16.12 3.21 -7.76
C VAL A 81 -15.16 2.04 -7.76
N TYR A 82 -15.67 0.84 -7.51
CA TYR A 82 -14.88 -0.39 -7.51
C TYR A 82 -14.49 -0.79 -8.93
N GLU A 83 -13.30 -1.36 -9.07
CA GLU A 83 -12.82 -1.88 -10.35
C GLU A 83 -13.66 -3.08 -10.79
N VAL A 84 -13.95 -3.16 -12.09
CA VAL A 84 -14.58 -4.33 -12.73
C VAL A 84 -13.72 -4.78 -13.90
N GLN A 85 -13.31 -6.05 -13.84
CA GLN A 85 -12.69 -6.78 -14.94
C GLN A 85 -13.63 -7.91 -15.33
N PRO A 86 -14.40 -7.77 -16.43
CA PRO A 86 -15.57 -8.61 -16.71
C PRO A 86 -15.34 -10.12 -16.62
N ASP A 87 -14.17 -10.58 -17.04
CA ASP A 87 -13.84 -12.02 -17.07
C ASP A 87 -13.00 -12.49 -15.87
N LEU A 88 -12.78 -11.61 -14.87
CA LEU A 88 -11.88 -11.91 -13.77
C LEU A 88 -12.52 -11.62 -12.40
N PHE A 89 -12.95 -10.40 -12.16
CA PHE A 89 -13.48 -9.98 -10.85
C PHE A 89 -14.29 -8.69 -10.92
N GLU A 90 -15.14 -8.50 -9.94
CA GLU A 90 -15.78 -7.24 -9.58
C GLU A 90 -15.37 -6.87 -8.16
N GLY A 91 -14.77 -5.68 -7.99
CA GLY A 91 -14.42 -5.15 -6.67
C GLY A 91 -15.67 -4.84 -5.86
N CYS A 92 -15.59 -5.07 -4.55
CA CYS A 92 -16.66 -4.78 -3.61
C CYS A 92 -16.08 -4.26 -2.28
N LYS A 93 -16.95 -3.73 -1.41
CA LYS A 93 -16.56 -3.35 -0.05
C LYS A 93 -16.31 -4.62 0.77
N ASN A 94 -15.29 -4.56 1.62
CA ASN A 94 -15.13 -5.54 2.68
C ASN A 94 -15.90 -5.06 3.92
N GLU A 95 -16.94 -5.78 4.30
CA GLU A 95 -17.81 -5.41 5.43
C GLU A 95 -17.20 -5.76 6.81
N PHE A 96 -16.06 -6.45 6.83
CA PHE A 96 -15.43 -6.94 8.07
C PHE A 96 -14.31 -6.03 8.59
N ILE A 97 -13.90 -5.04 7.81
CA ILE A 97 -12.81 -4.11 8.17
C ILE A 97 -13.25 -2.66 7.98
N GLY A 98 -12.64 -1.76 8.76
CA GLY A 98 -12.88 -0.33 8.66
C GLY A 98 -12.18 0.31 7.47
N ASP A 99 -12.61 1.52 7.12
CA ASP A 99 -12.01 2.35 6.10
C ASP A 99 -11.45 3.65 6.70
N THR A 100 -10.46 4.23 6.03
CA THR A 100 -10.03 5.61 6.31
C THR A 100 -11.07 6.61 5.79
N ASP A 101 -10.94 7.90 6.15
CA ASP A 101 -11.77 9.00 5.59
C ASP A 101 -11.75 9.04 4.06
N PHE A 102 -10.71 8.49 3.45
CA PHE A 102 -10.53 8.42 2.00
C PHE A 102 -10.91 7.05 1.41
N SER A 103 -11.72 6.28 2.13
CA SER A 103 -12.25 4.98 1.70
C SER A 103 -11.15 3.98 1.32
N MET A 104 -10.08 3.96 2.09
CA MET A 104 -9.02 2.97 2.00
C MET A 104 -9.22 1.95 3.13
N PRO A 105 -9.45 0.66 2.81
CA PRO A 105 -9.57 -0.40 3.82
C PRO A 105 -8.34 -0.48 4.73
N ILE A 106 -8.57 -0.60 6.03
CA ILE A 106 -7.53 -0.75 7.05
C ILE A 106 -7.36 -2.24 7.32
N ASP A 107 -6.30 -2.84 6.77
CA ASP A 107 -6.11 -4.29 6.81
C ASP A 107 -4.66 -4.68 7.18
N PRO A 108 -4.30 -4.63 8.47
CA PRO A 108 -2.98 -5.07 8.92
C PRO A 108 -2.77 -6.58 8.74
N VAL A 109 -3.82 -7.41 8.87
CA VAL A 109 -3.74 -8.86 8.64
C VAL A 109 -3.41 -9.16 7.18
N GLY A 110 -3.95 -8.37 6.25
CA GLY A 110 -3.59 -8.47 4.84
C GLY A 110 -2.11 -8.17 4.57
N LEU A 111 -1.47 -7.29 5.36
CA LEU A 111 -0.03 -7.06 5.27
C LEU A 111 0.76 -8.30 5.70
N GLU A 112 0.42 -8.92 6.84
CA GLU A 112 1.05 -10.16 7.30
C GLU A 112 0.96 -11.24 6.22
N TYR A 113 -0.25 -11.48 5.71
CA TYR A 113 -0.49 -12.45 4.63
C TYR A 113 0.35 -12.18 3.38
N VAL A 114 0.43 -10.94 2.91
CA VAL A 114 1.21 -10.57 1.71
C VAL A 114 2.71 -10.80 1.94
N LEU A 115 3.22 -10.48 3.11
CA LEU A 115 4.63 -10.70 3.46
C LEU A 115 4.98 -12.19 3.46
N GLU A 116 4.12 -13.02 4.03
CA GLU A 116 4.28 -14.48 4.06
C GLU A 116 4.16 -15.09 2.67
N ASP A 117 3.13 -14.70 1.89
CA ASP A 117 2.93 -15.18 0.52
C ASP A 117 4.12 -14.83 -0.40
N ILE A 118 4.71 -13.63 -0.25
CA ILE A 118 5.92 -13.25 -0.98
C ILE A 118 7.12 -14.10 -0.54
N ASN A 119 7.30 -14.30 0.76
CA ASN A 119 8.39 -15.12 1.29
C ASN A 119 8.29 -16.56 0.78
N ASP A 120 7.11 -17.15 0.82
CA ASP A 120 6.88 -18.54 0.42
C ASP A 120 7.04 -18.74 -1.10
N ARG A 121 6.67 -17.73 -1.87
CA ARG A 121 6.77 -17.79 -3.35
C ARG A 121 8.17 -17.56 -3.88
N TYR A 122 8.90 -16.63 -3.27
CA TYR A 122 10.11 -16.10 -3.88
C TYR A 122 11.37 -16.33 -3.06
N HIS A 123 11.23 -16.61 -1.75
CA HIS A 123 12.36 -16.82 -0.81
C HIS A 123 13.40 -15.68 -0.83
N ILE A 124 12.95 -14.46 -1.12
CA ILE A 124 13.78 -13.26 -1.23
C ILE A 124 13.43 -12.31 -0.08
N PRO A 125 14.42 -11.56 0.48
CA PRO A 125 14.13 -10.55 1.48
C PRO A 125 13.14 -9.49 0.97
N VAL A 126 12.31 -8.95 1.88
CA VAL A 126 11.29 -7.95 1.56
C VAL A 126 11.58 -6.65 2.30
N MET A 127 11.32 -5.52 1.67
CA MET A 127 11.33 -4.21 2.30
C MET A 127 10.00 -3.51 2.05
N ILE A 128 9.35 -3.00 3.09
CA ILE A 128 8.18 -2.14 2.94
C ILE A 128 8.68 -0.73 2.65
N CYS A 129 8.54 -0.31 1.38
CA CYS A 129 8.98 0.99 0.91
C CYS A 129 7.98 2.10 1.25
N GLU A 130 6.68 1.75 1.33
CA GLU A 130 5.64 2.68 1.74
C GLU A 130 4.51 1.94 2.46
N ASN A 131 4.05 2.55 3.57
CA ASN A 131 2.81 2.20 4.26
C ASN A 131 2.36 3.42 5.07
N GLY A 132 1.09 3.81 5.01
CA GLY A 132 0.66 5.00 5.74
C GLY A 132 -0.84 5.23 5.72
N PHE A 133 -1.27 6.15 6.57
CA PHE A 133 -2.66 6.52 6.81
C PHE A 133 -2.91 7.95 6.37
N GLY A 134 -3.70 8.15 5.33
CA GLY A 134 -4.14 9.47 4.91
C GLY A 134 -5.40 9.89 5.66
N ALA A 135 -5.36 11.06 6.32
CA ALA A 135 -6.46 11.59 7.11
C ALA A 135 -6.62 13.11 6.95
N TYR A 136 -7.74 13.64 7.45
CA TYR A 136 -7.92 15.06 7.71
C TYR A 136 -7.38 15.39 9.09
N ASP A 137 -6.14 15.87 9.14
CA ASP A 137 -5.57 16.33 10.41
C ASP A 137 -6.00 17.77 10.70
N LYS A 138 -6.17 18.09 11.96
CA LYS A 138 -6.56 19.41 12.43
C LYS A 138 -5.44 20.03 13.25
N LEU A 139 -5.02 21.23 12.87
CA LEU A 139 -4.13 22.05 13.66
C LEU A 139 -4.95 22.78 14.73
N GLU A 140 -4.67 22.50 16.00
CA GLU A 140 -5.32 23.15 17.15
C GLU A 140 -4.73 24.54 17.40
N LYS A 141 -5.41 25.35 18.22
CA LYS A 141 -5.00 26.74 18.50
C LYS A 141 -3.64 26.84 19.20
N ASP A 142 -3.28 25.83 19.96
CA ASP A 142 -1.99 25.73 20.67
C ASP A 142 -0.85 25.16 19.81
N GLY A 143 -1.14 24.80 18.56
CA GLY A 143 -0.18 24.22 17.63
C GLY A 143 -0.06 22.70 17.71
N SER A 144 -0.87 22.04 18.52
CA SER A 144 -0.92 20.57 18.60
C SER A 144 -1.73 19.97 17.43
N ILE A 145 -1.42 18.72 17.08
CA ILE A 145 -2.19 17.91 16.14
C ILE A 145 -2.34 16.51 16.75
N HIS A 146 -3.57 16.17 17.06
CA HIS A 146 -3.93 14.89 17.66
C HIS A 146 -4.36 13.91 16.58
N ASP A 147 -3.52 12.90 16.31
CA ASP A 147 -3.71 11.90 15.27
C ASP A 147 -3.65 10.46 15.79
N PRO A 148 -4.45 10.08 16.80
CA PRO A 148 -4.45 8.74 17.38
C PRO A 148 -4.80 7.65 16.37
N TYR A 149 -5.60 7.95 15.37
CA TYR A 149 -5.93 7.04 14.26
C TYR A 149 -4.70 6.63 13.44
N ARG A 150 -3.70 7.53 13.26
CA ARG A 150 -2.45 7.21 12.57
C ARG A 150 -1.56 6.35 13.45
N ILE A 151 -1.51 6.63 14.75
CA ILE A 151 -0.80 5.81 15.72
C ILE A 151 -1.35 4.39 15.71
N GLU A 152 -2.67 4.24 15.79
CA GLU A 152 -3.33 2.93 15.79
C GLU A 152 -3.06 2.16 14.49
N TYR A 153 -3.23 2.82 13.33
CA TYR A 153 -2.94 2.20 12.05
C TYR A 153 -1.52 1.65 11.97
N ILE A 154 -0.52 2.48 12.31
CA ILE A 154 0.89 2.07 12.22
C ILE A 154 1.20 1.00 13.28
N ARG A 155 0.64 1.11 14.48
CA ARG A 155 0.78 0.12 15.55
C ARG A 155 0.36 -1.28 15.10
N GLU A 156 -0.83 -1.38 14.53
CA GLU A 156 -1.38 -2.67 14.09
C GLU A 156 -0.58 -3.23 12.90
N HIS A 157 -0.12 -2.38 11.97
CA HIS A 157 0.75 -2.83 10.89
C HIS A 157 2.13 -3.29 11.40
N ILE A 158 2.69 -2.63 12.44
CA ILE A 158 3.94 -3.11 13.08
C ILE A 158 3.72 -4.46 13.77
N LYS A 159 2.58 -4.69 14.42
CA LYS A 159 2.25 -6.01 14.99
C LYS A 159 2.18 -7.09 13.91
N ALA A 160 1.53 -6.81 12.79
CA ALA A 160 1.47 -7.70 11.64
C ALA A 160 2.88 -8.03 11.07
N MET A 161 3.73 -7.02 10.92
CA MET A 161 5.12 -7.23 10.51
C MET A 161 5.90 -8.11 11.50
N LYS A 162 5.69 -7.92 12.81
CA LYS A 162 6.33 -8.77 13.84
C LYS A 162 5.87 -10.21 13.76
N ALA A 163 4.58 -10.45 13.49
CA ALA A 163 4.04 -11.79 13.29
C ALA A 163 4.66 -12.45 12.05
N ALA A 164 4.70 -11.75 10.91
CA ALA A 164 5.33 -12.25 9.69
C ALA A 164 6.83 -12.59 9.90
N ILE A 165 7.58 -11.74 10.63
CA ILE A 165 8.98 -12.02 10.98
C ILE A 165 9.09 -13.27 11.86
N ALA A 166 8.20 -13.44 12.84
CA ALA A 166 8.17 -14.63 13.69
C ALA A 166 7.87 -15.91 12.89
N ASN A 167 7.12 -15.78 11.79
CA ASN A 167 6.80 -16.85 10.84
C ASN A 167 7.88 -17.06 9.76
N GLY A 168 9.03 -16.37 9.86
CA GLY A 168 10.22 -16.62 9.04
C GLY A 168 10.43 -15.65 7.87
N VAL A 169 9.60 -14.62 7.72
CA VAL A 169 9.79 -13.58 6.70
C VAL A 169 11.07 -12.79 6.98
N LYS A 170 11.90 -12.63 5.96
CA LYS A 170 13.11 -11.79 6.01
C LYS A 170 12.74 -10.34 5.67
N LEU A 171 12.17 -9.62 6.64
CA LEU A 171 11.83 -8.21 6.47
C LEU A 171 13.04 -7.33 6.79
N LEU A 172 13.54 -6.59 5.78
CA LEU A 172 14.74 -5.74 5.89
C LEU A 172 14.45 -4.39 6.54
N GLY A 173 13.26 -3.84 6.32
CA GLY A 173 12.94 -2.52 6.82
C GLY A 173 11.50 -2.10 6.53
N TYR A 174 11.12 -0.99 7.17
CA TYR A 174 9.82 -0.39 7.08
C TYR A 174 9.93 1.12 6.96
N ASN A 175 9.38 1.68 5.89
CA ASN A 175 9.31 3.12 5.65
C ASN A 175 7.86 3.58 5.72
N PRO A 176 7.46 4.26 6.80
CA PRO A 176 6.15 4.87 6.85
C PRO A 176 6.00 5.99 5.81
N TRP A 177 4.87 6.05 5.16
CA TRP A 177 4.49 7.17 4.33
C TRP A 177 3.58 8.12 5.10
N SER A 178 4.05 9.30 5.51
CA SER A 178 5.36 9.89 5.18
C SER A 178 5.93 10.69 6.36
N ALA A 179 7.16 11.18 6.24
CA ALA A 179 7.76 12.03 7.27
C ALA A 179 7.04 13.38 7.39
N PHE A 180 6.67 14.00 6.27
CA PHE A 180 5.98 15.30 6.19
C PHE A 180 4.68 15.15 5.41
N ASP A 181 3.69 16.02 5.69
CA ASP A 181 2.54 16.15 4.80
C ASP A 181 3.01 16.60 3.42
N LEU A 182 2.45 15.97 2.40
CA LEU A 182 2.77 16.19 0.99
C LEU A 182 1.49 16.17 0.15
N LEU A 183 1.61 16.58 -1.11
CA LEU A 183 0.50 16.49 -2.05
C LEU A 183 0.22 15.03 -2.37
N SER A 184 -0.96 14.56 -1.99
CA SER A 184 -1.45 13.26 -2.47
C SER A 184 -1.68 13.31 -3.97
N THR A 185 -1.36 12.22 -4.68
CA THR A 185 -1.55 12.12 -6.14
C THR A 185 -3.01 12.28 -6.58
N SER A 186 -3.98 12.06 -5.69
CA SER A 186 -5.41 12.06 -6.04
C SER A 186 -6.27 12.98 -5.17
N ASN A 187 -5.79 13.45 -4.01
CA ASN A 187 -6.62 14.16 -3.03
C ASN A 187 -5.96 15.44 -2.48
N GLY A 188 -4.91 15.95 -3.15
CA GLY A 188 -4.24 17.18 -2.73
C GLY A 188 -3.56 17.08 -1.37
N ILE A 189 -3.30 18.23 -0.73
CA ILE A 189 -2.68 18.30 0.59
C ILE A 189 -3.68 17.99 1.72
N ALA A 190 -4.97 18.05 1.46
CA ALA A 190 -6.00 17.74 2.46
C ALA A 190 -5.89 16.30 2.97
N LYS A 191 -5.43 15.38 2.14
CA LYS A 191 -5.10 14.00 2.53
C LYS A 191 -3.70 13.93 3.10
N ARG A 192 -3.61 14.07 4.42
CA ARG A 192 -2.36 14.19 5.15
C ARG A 192 -1.83 12.84 5.61
N TYR A 193 -0.58 12.57 5.30
CA TYR A 193 0.10 11.31 5.65
C TYR A 193 1.24 11.48 6.66
N GLY A 194 1.77 12.69 6.77
CA GLY A 194 3.00 12.95 7.50
C GLY A 194 2.90 12.76 9.01
N PHE A 195 4.02 12.47 9.64
CA PHE A 195 4.23 12.66 11.09
C PHE A 195 4.39 14.14 11.45
N VAL A 196 4.76 14.94 10.46
CA VAL A 196 4.89 16.40 10.60
C VAL A 196 3.87 17.06 9.71
N TYR A 197 2.99 17.83 10.32
CA TYR A 197 2.01 18.66 9.64
C TYR A 197 2.69 19.81 8.92
N VAL A 198 2.25 20.10 7.71
CA VAL A 198 2.67 21.26 6.92
C VAL A 198 1.48 22.20 6.78
N ASP A 199 1.55 23.41 7.37
CA ASP A 199 0.46 24.39 7.35
C ASP A 199 0.33 25.03 5.97
N ARG A 200 -0.42 24.35 5.11
CA ARG A 200 -0.88 24.82 3.80
C ARG A 200 -2.22 24.17 3.46
N THR A 201 -2.93 24.74 2.51
CA THR A 201 -4.09 24.13 1.86
C THR A 201 -3.80 23.90 0.37
N ASP A 202 -4.76 23.37 -0.36
CA ASP A 202 -4.63 23.21 -1.81
C ASP A 202 -4.63 24.58 -2.53
N ASP A 203 -5.34 25.55 -1.98
CA ASP A 203 -5.53 26.90 -2.54
C ASP A 203 -4.55 27.93 -1.99
N ASP A 204 -3.97 27.70 -0.81
CA ASP A 204 -3.08 28.64 -0.12
C ASP A 204 -1.85 27.92 0.43
N VAL A 205 -0.68 28.27 -0.11
CA VAL A 205 0.61 27.69 0.29
C VAL A 205 1.05 28.19 1.66
N LYS A 206 0.60 29.38 2.09
CA LYS A 206 1.02 30.03 3.34
C LYS A 206 2.56 30.06 3.50
N GLU A 207 3.04 29.99 4.76
CA GLU A 207 4.48 29.90 5.06
C GLU A 207 4.98 28.45 5.18
N CYS A 208 4.13 27.46 4.96
CA CYS A 208 4.42 26.03 5.14
C CYS A 208 5.05 25.73 6.51
N LYS A 209 4.59 26.38 7.59
CA LYS A 209 5.05 26.07 8.95
C LYS A 209 4.84 24.61 9.26
N ARG A 210 5.76 24.03 10.03
CA ARG A 210 5.79 22.61 10.35
C ARG A 210 5.51 22.38 11.82
N TYR A 211 4.59 21.44 12.10
CA TYR A 211 4.18 21.08 13.46
C TYR A 211 4.29 19.56 13.61
N ARG A 212 4.93 19.10 14.67
CA ARG A 212 5.01 17.67 14.98
C ARG A 212 3.68 17.20 15.51
N LYS A 213 3.17 16.10 14.97
CA LYS A 213 1.94 15.45 15.42
C LYS A 213 2.20 14.52 16.60
N ASP A 214 1.16 14.05 17.28
CA ASP A 214 1.30 13.08 18.36
C ASP A 214 1.99 11.79 17.86
N SER A 215 1.66 11.35 16.66
CA SER A 215 2.29 10.21 16.00
C SER A 215 3.80 10.37 15.80
N PHE A 216 4.32 11.60 15.66
CA PHE A 216 5.76 11.86 15.58
C PHE A 216 6.49 11.42 16.85
N TYR A 217 5.95 11.80 18.01
CA TYR A 217 6.57 11.47 19.30
C TYR A 217 6.42 9.99 19.63
N TRP A 218 5.26 9.43 19.34
CA TRP A 218 5.03 8.02 19.49
C TRP A 218 5.98 7.18 18.60
N TYR A 219 6.09 7.50 17.31
CA TYR A 219 6.96 6.77 16.40
C TYR A 219 8.46 6.94 16.72
N LYS A 220 8.86 8.11 17.23
CA LYS A 220 10.21 8.30 17.79
C LYS A 220 10.51 7.28 18.89
N ASN A 221 9.55 7.03 19.78
CA ASN A 221 9.69 6.02 20.83
C ASN A 221 9.73 4.59 20.26
N VAL A 222 8.91 4.30 19.26
CA VAL A 222 8.95 3.00 18.55
C VAL A 222 10.35 2.74 17.99
N ILE A 223 10.95 3.72 17.33
CA ILE A 223 12.33 3.61 16.80
C ILE A 223 13.33 3.41 17.93
N ALA A 224 13.28 4.23 18.98
CA ALA A 224 14.21 4.17 20.09
C ALA A 224 14.18 2.83 20.84
N THR A 225 13.03 2.17 20.86
CA THR A 225 12.83 0.85 21.48
C THR A 225 12.96 -0.32 20.51
N ASN A 226 13.31 -0.06 19.26
CA ASN A 226 13.33 -1.06 18.17
C ASN A 226 12.01 -1.86 18.10
N GLY A 227 10.89 -1.15 18.15
CA GLY A 227 9.55 -1.73 18.08
C GLY A 227 9.12 -2.54 19.31
N LYS A 228 9.87 -2.51 20.43
CA LYS A 228 9.50 -3.24 21.65
C LYS A 228 8.35 -2.58 22.39
N ASN A 229 8.31 -1.25 22.41
CA ASN A 229 7.21 -0.48 22.98
C ASN A 229 6.36 0.13 21.87
N LEU A 230 5.09 -0.24 21.85
CA LEU A 230 4.08 0.23 20.89
C LEU A 230 2.91 0.98 21.59
N GLU A 231 3.05 1.27 22.88
CA GLU A 231 2.05 2.03 23.65
C GLU A 231 2.21 3.54 23.49
#